data_43573367a5581c10196f61a3b4b7be2c
#
_entry.id   43573367a5581c10196f61a3b4b7be2c
#
_cell.length_a   1.000
_cell.length_b   1.000
_cell.length_c   1.000
_cell.angle_alpha   90.00
_cell.angle_beta   90.00
_cell.angle_gamma   90.00
#
_symmetry.space_group_name_H-M   'P 1'
#
loop_
_entity.id
_entity.type
_entity.pdbx_description
1 polymer ?
#
loop_
_entity_poly.entity_id
_entity_poly.type
_entity_poly.pdbx_seq_one_letter_code
_entity_poly.pdbx_strand_id
1 'polypeptide(L)'
;MDFEKLRGWSGLTFHGNVFQIHGRGLSRHYVGNLMLASSIEALSSTRLYEAWLEQKFRDGTSSIRFGQLAADTEFITSRYTDVFINSTYGWPTITGVNLPSGGPSPPLAAVEARVKLDITDNNTVLAAIFNGNSAGPGENDPQSRNRHGLNFRTTDSPLGIGEYQHAHGTDERSGAMPGVVKIGGWYHAGEFDDQRFATNRL
;
A
#
# COMPACT_ATOMS: atom_id res chain seq x y z
N MET A 1 18.09 -6.57 -3.09
CA MET A 1 19.54 -6.48 -3.45
C MET A 1 20.13 -5.43 -2.54
N ASP A 2 21.22 -5.76 -1.86
CA ASP A 2 21.90 -4.89 -0.90
C ASP A 2 23.16 -4.31 -1.57
N PHE A 3 23.19 -2.98 -1.74
CA PHE A 3 24.27 -2.30 -2.44
C PHE A 3 25.54 -2.11 -1.60
N GLU A 4 25.45 -2.24 -0.29
CA GLU A 4 26.64 -2.22 0.57
C GLU A 4 27.57 -3.38 0.23
N LYS A 5 27.01 -4.58 0.03
CA LYS A 5 27.74 -5.78 -0.38
C LYS A 5 28.29 -5.71 -1.80
N LEU A 6 27.66 -4.92 -2.68
CA LEU A 6 28.03 -4.84 -4.09
C LEU A 6 28.98 -3.70 -4.42
N ARG A 7 28.81 -2.54 -3.79
CA ARG A 7 29.51 -1.30 -4.14
C ARG A 7 29.95 -0.45 -2.95
N GLY A 8 29.77 -0.94 -1.71
CA GLY A 8 30.08 -0.19 -0.50
C GLY A 8 29.12 0.99 -0.21
N TRP A 9 27.94 1.02 -0.82
CA TRP A 9 26.91 2.02 -0.56
C TRP A 9 26.04 1.58 0.63
N SER A 10 26.43 2.06 1.80
CA SER A 10 25.77 1.67 3.05
C SER A 10 24.31 2.13 3.09
N GLY A 11 23.43 1.22 3.50
CA GLY A 11 22.01 1.48 3.73
C GLY A 11 21.12 1.58 2.48
N LEU A 12 21.67 1.43 1.26
CA LEU A 12 20.89 1.41 0.03
C LEU A 12 20.45 -0.02 -0.32
N THR A 13 19.15 -0.20 -0.50
CA THR A 13 18.52 -1.49 -0.85
C THR A 13 17.59 -1.32 -2.06
N PHE A 14 17.68 -2.26 -3.00
CA PHE A 14 16.68 -2.43 -4.06
C PHE A 14 15.83 -3.66 -3.78
N HIS A 15 14.52 -3.53 -3.97
CA HIS A 15 13.55 -4.62 -3.92
C HIS A 15 12.78 -4.71 -5.24
N GLY A 16 12.53 -5.92 -5.71
CA GLY A 16 11.65 -6.19 -6.83
C GLY A 16 10.81 -7.43 -6.56
N ASN A 17 9.51 -7.36 -6.84
CA ASN A 17 8.55 -8.42 -6.64
C ASN A 17 7.65 -8.56 -7.87
N VAL A 18 7.48 -9.78 -8.38
CA VAL A 18 6.66 -10.12 -9.55
C VAL A 18 5.63 -11.15 -9.13
N PHE A 19 4.37 -10.88 -9.46
CA PHE A 19 3.29 -11.85 -9.29
C PHE A 19 3.02 -12.62 -10.58
N GLN A 20 2.86 -13.93 -10.43
CA GLN A 20 2.25 -14.80 -11.41
C GLN A 20 0.88 -15.23 -10.87
N ILE A 21 -0.20 -14.67 -11.43
CA ILE A 21 -1.58 -14.87 -10.97
C ILE A 21 -2.31 -15.73 -12.00
N HIS A 22 -2.99 -16.77 -11.53
CA HIS A 22 -3.82 -17.63 -12.36
C HIS A 22 -5.04 -18.16 -11.58
N GLY A 23 -6.04 -18.65 -12.28
CA GLY A 23 -7.27 -19.19 -11.69
C GLY A 23 -8.47 -18.26 -11.86
N ARG A 24 -9.59 -18.65 -11.25
CA ARG A 24 -10.86 -17.91 -11.25
C ARG A 24 -11.14 -17.41 -9.83
N GLY A 25 -11.32 -16.09 -9.67
CA GLY A 25 -11.70 -15.52 -8.39
C GLY A 25 -13.11 -15.91 -7.95
N LEU A 26 -13.26 -16.32 -6.70
CA LEU A 26 -14.53 -16.68 -6.09
C LEU A 26 -15.47 -15.47 -6.04
N SER A 27 -14.96 -14.35 -5.56
CA SER A 27 -15.72 -13.12 -5.38
C SER A 27 -16.32 -12.61 -6.67
N ARG A 28 -15.51 -12.52 -7.72
CA ARG A 28 -15.91 -11.97 -9.02
C ARG A 28 -16.92 -12.84 -9.77
N HIS A 29 -16.73 -14.17 -9.73
CA HIS A 29 -17.45 -15.08 -10.62
C HIS A 29 -18.62 -15.79 -9.97
N TYR A 30 -18.66 -15.86 -8.63
CA TYR A 30 -19.63 -16.70 -7.92
C TYR A 30 -20.39 -15.99 -6.80
N VAL A 31 -19.78 -15.03 -6.12
CA VAL A 31 -20.36 -14.37 -4.94
C VAL A 31 -20.81 -12.94 -5.22
N GLY A 32 -20.03 -12.16 -5.97
CA GLY A 32 -20.33 -10.76 -6.28
C GLY A 32 -20.30 -9.84 -5.05
N ASN A 33 -19.44 -10.12 -4.08
CA ASN A 33 -19.29 -9.33 -2.86
C ASN A 33 -18.48 -8.05 -3.10
N LEU A 34 -18.65 -7.08 -2.21
CA LEU A 34 -17.99 -5.77 -2.28
C LEU A 34 -16.48 -5.86 -2.05
N MET A 35 -16.06 -6.72 -1.13
CA MET A 35 -14.66 -6.99 -0.84
C MET A 35 -14.33 -8.45 -1.14
N LEU A 36 -13.11 -8.70 -1.63
CA LEU A 36 -12.69 -10.04 -1.99
C LEU A 36 -12.76 -11.00 -0.81
N ALA A 37 -13.29 -12.20 -1.04
CA ALA A 37 -13.34 -13.26 -0.05
C ALA A 37 -11.92 -13.71 0.37
N SER A 38 -10.96 -13.60 -0.55
CA SER A 38 -9.56 -13.86 -0.26
C SER A 38 -8.68 -12.75 -0.86
N SER A 39 -7.71 -12.28 -0.08
CA SER A 39 -6.76 -11.24 -0.50
C SER A 39 -5.86 -11.63 -1.67
N ILE A 40 -5.79 -12.93 -2.02
CA ILE A 40 -5.03 -13.41 -3.17
C ILE A 40 -5.83 -13.40 -4.48
N GLU A 41 -7.13 -13.08 -4.45
CA GLU A 41 -7.96 -13.05 -5.65
C GLU A 41 -7.60 -11.87 -6.55
N ALA A 42 -7.24 -12.16 -7.80
CA ALA A 42 -6.94 -11.16 -8.80
C ALA A 42 -7.14 -11.70 -10.22
N LEU A 43 -7.11 -10.81 -11.23
CA LEU A 43 -7.13 -11.22 -12.63
C LEU A 43 -5.83 -11.93 -13.00
N SER A 44 -5.97 -13.00 -13.79
CA SER A 44 -4.82 -13.78 -14.29
C SER A 44 -3.87 -12.90 -15.08
N SER A 45 -2.65 -12.78 -14.61
CA SER A 45 -1.60 -11.97 -15.24
C SER A 45 -0.22 -12.33 -14.68
N THR A 46 0.82 -11.99 -15.44
CA THR A 46 2.17 -11.83 -14.89
C THR A 46 2.42 -10.33 -14.78
N ARG A 47 2.74 -9.84 -13.58
CA ARG A 47 2.87 -8.41 -13.33
C ARG A 47 3.99 -8.07 -12.38
N LEU A 48 4.67 -6.97 -12.67
CA LEU A 48 5.52 -6.31 -11.69
C LEU A 48 4.61 -5.73 -10.60
N TYR A 49 4.78 -6.22 -9.37
CA TYR A 49 4.00 -5.73 -8.24
C TYR A 49 4.74 -4.61 -7.54
N GLU A 50 5.97 -4.85 -7.12
CA GLU A 50 6.77 -3.86 -6.45
C GLU A 50 8.14 -3.73 -7.10
N ALA A 51 8.64 -2.49 -7.18
CA ALA A 51 10.01 -2.18 -7.58
C ALA A 51 10.40 -0.85 -6.94
N TRP A 52 11.24 -0.89 -5.91
CA TRP A 52 11.60 0.29 -5.17
C TRP A 52 13.05 0.28 -4.68
N LEU A 53 13.56 1.49 -4.44
CA LEU A 53 14.84 1.77 -3.78
C LEU A 53 14.56 2.37 -2.40
N GLU A 54 15.27 1.88 -1.39
CA GLU A 54 15.24 2.42 -0.04
C GLU A 54 16.65 2.81 0.41
N GLN A 55 16.80 4.03 0.86
CA GLN A 55 18.01 4.51 1.54
C GLN A 55 17.72 4.64 3.02
N LYS A 56 18.45 3.88 3.83
CA LYS A 56 18.44 3.98 5.29
C LYS A 56 19.47 5.00 5.76
N PHE A 57 19.18 5.68 6.84
CA PHE A 57 20.05 6.64 7.53
C PHE A 57 19.81 6.60 9.04
N ARG A 58 20.58 7.36 9.82
CA ARG A 58 20.53 7.33 11.28
C ARG A 58 20.68 5.91 11.83
N ASP A 59 21.79 5.25 11.47
CA ASP A 59 22.11 3.87 11.85
C ASP A 59 21.00 2.85 11.52
N GLY A 60 20.27 3.12 10.43
CA GLY A 60 19.25 2.22 9.91
C GLY A 60 17.86 2.38 10.53
N THR A 61 17.68 3.31 11.46
CA THR A 61 16.39 3.54 12.15
C THR A 61 15.40 4.30 11.27
N SER A 62 15.88 5.19 10.40
CA SER A 62 15.05 6.00 9.52
C SER A 62 15.35 5.69 8.05
N SER A 63 14.39 5.92 7.16
CA SER A 63 14.58 5.63 5.73
C SER A 63 13.72 6.50 4.83
N ILE A 64 14.18 6.64 3.59
CA ILE A 64 13.41 7.18 2.47
C ILE A 64 13.30 6.06 1.44
N ARG A 65 12.11 5.87 0.89
CA ARG A 65 11.83 4.92 -0.19
C ARG A 65 11.23 5.64 -1.38
N PHE A 66 11.58 5.17 -2.56
CA PHE A 66 11.02 5.66 -3.82
C PHE A 66 10.86 4.49 -4.78
N GLY A 67 9.72 4.44 -5.48
CA GLY A 67 9.46 3.41 -6.49
C GLY A 67 8.00 3.07 -6.62
N GLN A 68 7.70 1.83 -7.00
CA GLN A 68 6.35 1.29 -7.09
C GLN A 68 6.09 0.39 -5.89
N LEU A 69 5.04 0.71 -5.11
CA LEU A 69 4.68 0.00 -3.89
C LEU A 69 3.14 -0.02 -3.71
N ALA A 70 2.64 -1.01 -3.00
CA ALA A 70 1.29 -1.00 -2.46
C ALA A 70 1.28 -0.41 -1.05
N ALA A 71 0.29 0.44 -0.76
CA ALA A 71 0.24 1.17 0.52
C ALA A 71 -0.02 0.26 1.71
N ASP A 72 -0.80 -0.81 1.53
CA ASP A 72 -1.14 -1.77 2.59
C ASP A 72 0.02 -2.67 3.03
N THR A 73 1.17 -2.58 2.39
CA THR A 73 2.40 -3.24 2.84
C THR A 73 3.10 -2.50 3.99
N GLU A 74 2.79 -1.21 4.19
CA GLU A 74 3.39 -0.37 5.24
C GLU A 74 2.38 0.37 6.11
N PHE A 75 1.26 0.82 5.52
CA PHE A 75 0.23 1.60 6.23
C PHE A 75 -0.98 0.73 6.57
N ILE A 76 -1.64 1.06 7.68
CA ILE A 76 -2.86 0.38 8.14
C ILE A 76 -2.61 -1.12 8.40
N THR A 77 -1.37 -1.50 8.63
CA THR A 77 -0.98 -2.89 8.87
C THR A 77 -1.15 -3.27 10.34
N SER A 78 -1.46 -4.54 10.60
CA SER A 78 -1.45 -5.12 11.93
C SER A 78 -0.87 -6.53 11.86
N ARG A 79 0.03 -6.86 12.78
CA ARG A 79 0.61 -8.20 12.91
C ARG A 79 -0.45 -9.31 13.04
N TYR A 80 -1.62 -8.98 13.59
CA TYR A 80 -2.68 -9.94 13.83
C TYR A 80 -3.64 -10.10 12.65
N THR A 81 -3.65 -9.18 11.71
CA THR A 81 -4.52 -9.26 10.53
C THR A 81 -4.00 -10.22 9.47
N ASP A 82 -2.71 -10.53 9.47
CA ASP A 82 -2.07 -11.42 8.50
C ASP A 82 -2.55 -12.89 8.57
N VAL A 83 -3.26 -13.25 9.65
CA VAL A 83 -3.84 -14.59 9.79
C VAL A 83 -5.23 -14.72 9.18
N PHE A 84 -5.84 -13.61 8.74
CA PHE A 84 -7.16 -13.60 8.13
C PHE A 84 -7.07 -13.66 6.61
N ILE A 85 -7.97 -14.43 6.01
CA ILE A 85 -7.99 -14.63 4.55
C ILE A 85 -8.68 -13.45 3.85
N ASN A 86 -9.74 -12.90 4.45
CA ASN A 86 -10.56 -11.86 3.83
C ASN A 86 -9.77 -10.54 3.65
N SER A 87 -9.86 -9.95 2.47
CA SER A 87 -9.11 -8.75 2.09
C SER A 87 -9.43 -7.50 2.91
N THR A 88 -10.55 -7.47 3.62
CA THR A 88 -10.92 -6.37 4.53
C THR A 88 -9.92 -6.20 5.68
N TYR A 89 -9.24 -7.27 6.07
CA TYR A 89 -8.22 -7.24 7.12
C TYR A 89 -6.85 -6.70 6.65
N GLY A 90 -6.67 -6.49 5.35
CA GLY A 90 -5.55 -5.77 4.77
C GLY A 90 -5.94 -4.32 4.45
N TRP A 91 -6.27 -4.06 3.18
CA TRP A 91 -6.69 -2.74 2.74
C TRP A 91 -8.16 -2.48 3.11
N PRO A 92 -8.49 -1.39 3.84
CA PRO A 92 -9.85 -1.14 4.28
C PRO A 92 -10.84 -1.00 3.14
N THR A 93 -12.06 -1.48 3.34
CA THR A 93 -13.15 -1.40 2.33
C THR A 93 -13.40 0.03 1.87
N ILE A 94 -13.36 1.00 2.79
CA ILE A 94 -13.60 2.41 2.46
C ILE A 94 -12.57 2.96 1.47
N THR A 95 -11.33 2.60 1.61
CA THR A 95 -10.26 3.00 0.67
C THR A 95 -10.36 2.21 -0.64
N GLY A 96 -10.63 0.92 -0.56
CA GLY A 96 -10.79 0.05 -1.74
C GLY A 96 -11.95 0.42 -2.64
N VAL A 97 -13.03 0.99 -2.09
CA VAL A 97 -14.23 1.39 -2.85
C VAL A 97 -14.16 2.83 -3.31
N ASN A 98 -13.70 3.74 -2.47
CA ASN A 98 -13.76 5.18 -2.74
C ASN A 98 -12.55 5.72 -3.51
N LEU A 99 -11.36 5.14 -3.34
CA LEU A 99 -10.18 5.63 -4.05
C LEU A 99 -10.20 5.20 -5.53
N PRO A 100 -9.67 6.02 -6.43
CA PRO A 100 -9.52 5.67 -7.83
C PRO A 100 -8.79 4.34 -8.02
N SER A 101 -9.36 3.43 -8.80
CA SER A 101 -8.85 2.07 -9.00
C SER A 101 -8.70 1.23 -7.73
N GLY A 102 -9.37 1.60 -6.63
CA GLY A 102 -9.25 0.92 -5.34
C GLY A 102 -8.02 1.33 -4.52
N GLY A 103 -7.29 2.33 -4.97
CA GLY A 103 -6.04 2.78 -4.36
C GLY A 103 -4.84 1.88 -4.69
N PRO A 104 -3.66 2.17 -4.12
CA PRO A 104 -2.45 1.36 -4.28
C PRO A 104 -2.48 0.16 -3.32
N SER A 105 -3.22 -0.88 -3.70
CA SER A 105 -3.34 -2.12 -2.93
C SER A 105 -3.33 -3.34 -3.85
N PRO A 106 -2.94 -4.54 -3.37
CA PRO A 106 -2.80 -5.73 -4.20
C PRO A 106 -4.03 -6.02 -5.09
N PRO A 107 -3.83 -6.42 -6.33
CA PRO A 107 -2.56 -6.64 -7.03
C PRO A 107 -2.00 -5.39 -7.70
N LEU A 108 -2.59 -4.23 -7.45
CA LEU A 108 -2.14 -2.93 -7.97
C LEU A 108 -1.19 -2.26 -6.98
N ALA A 109 -0.19 -1.60 -7.54
CA ALA A 109 0.73 -0.72 -6.82
C ALA A 109 0.84 0.60 -7.56
N ALA A 110 1.31 1.65 -6.90
CA ALA A 110 1.49 2.96 -7.50
C ALA A 110 2.92 3.48 -7.25
N VAL A 111 3.34 4.41 -8.10
CA VAL A 111 4.59 5.15 -7.86
C VAL A 111 4.43 5.98 -6.59
N GLU A 112 5.42 5.90 -5.72
CA GLU A 112 5.42 6.55 -4.43
C GLU A 112 6.76 7.19 -4.05
N ALA A 113 6.69 8.10 -3.09
CA ALA A 113 7.80 8.52 -2.26
C ALA A 113 7.36 8.42 -0.79
N ARG A 114 8.13 7.69 0.03
CA ARG A 114 7.82 7.45 1.44
C ARG A 114 9.00 7.83 2.34
N VAL A 115 8.69 8.43 3.48
CA VAL A 115 9.62 8.70 4.58
C VAL A 115 9.17 7.91 5.81
N LYS A 116 10.11 7.23 6.45
CA LYS A 116 9.96 6.62 7.78
C LYS A 116 10.95 7.30 8.72
N LEU A 117 10.47 7.79 9.84
CA LEU A 117 11.28 8.42 10.88
C LEU A 117 11.02 7.74 12.22
N ASP A 118 12.02 7.06 12.74
CA ASP A 118 12.01 6.61 14.13
C ASP A 118 12.47 7.80 15.00
N ILE A 119 11.50 8.43 15.68
CA ILE A 119 11.74 9.63 16.49
C ILE A 119 12.39 9.25 17.82
N THR A 120 11.92 8.14 18.37
CA THR A 120 12.49 7.47 19.55
C THR A 120 12.39 5.97 19.37
N ASP A 121 12.95 5.18 20.28
CA ASP A 121 12.87 3.71 20.25
C ASP A 121 11.41 3.19 20.21
N ASN A 122 10.47 3.98 20.69
CA ASN A 122 9.06 3.60 20.79
C ASN A 122 8.14 4.38 19.85
N ASN A 123 8.64 5.39 19.13
CA ASN A 123 7.80 6.28 18.35
C ASN A 123 8.29 6.38 16.90
N THR A 124 7.44 5.98 15.97
CA THR A 124 7.70 6.02 14.53
C THR A 124 6.65 6.89 13.83
N VAL A 125 7.09 7.67 12.86
CA VAL A 125 6.23 8.39 11.90
C VAL A 125 6.51 7.86 10.52
N LEU A 126 5.43 7.51 9.80
CA LEU A 126 5.45 7.19 8.38
C LEU A 126 4.63 8.24 7.63
N ALA A 127 5.14 8.68 6.51
CA ALA A 127 4.40 9.51 5.57
C ALA A 127 4.77 9.13 4.14
N ALA A 128 3.77 9.07 3.26
CA ALA A 128 3.98 8.79 1.85
C ALA A 128 3.07 9.63 0.96
N ILE A 129 3.53 9.83 -0.25
CA ILE A 129 2.76 10.37 -1.35
C ILE A 129 2.79 9.36 -2.49
N PHE A 130 1.61 8.96 -2.95
CA PHE A 130 1.39 8.04 -4.06
C PHE A 130 0.80 8.77 -5.26
N ASN A 131 1.06 8.27 -6.46
CA ASN A 131 0.16 8.57 -7.56
C ASN A 131 -1.23 8.00 -7.23
N GLY A 132 -2.25 8.85 -7.15
CA GLY A 132 -3.53 8.50 -6.55
C GLY A 132 -4.43 7.60 -7.41
N ASN A 133 -3.99 7.19 -8.61
CA ASN A 133 -4.71 6.23 -9.46
C ASN A 133 -3.76 5.17 -10.01
N SER A 134 -3.67 4.03 -9.35
CA SER A 134 -2.71 2.96 -9.64
C SER A 134 -2.89 2.30 -11.01
N ALA A 135 -4.07 2.40 -11.61
CA ALA A 135 -4.34 1.85 -12.94
C ALA A 135 -4.57 2.91 -14.04
N GLY A 136 -4.72 4.18 -13.63
CA GLY A 136 -5.10 5.27 -14.53
C GLY A 136 -6.61 5.33 -14.81
N PRO A 137 -7.08 6.38 -15.52
CA PRO A 137 -8.47 6.58 -15.86
C PRO A 137 -9.00 5.51 -16.83
N GLY A 138 -10.30 5.27 -16.80
CA GLY A 138 -11.01 4.35 -17.68
C GLY A 138 -12.10 3.58 -16.94
N GLU A 139 -13.05 3.04 -17.70
CA GLU A 139 -14.22 2.33 -17.17
C GLU A 139 -13.99 0.82 -17.02
N ASN A 140 -12.99 0.28 -17.70
CA ASN A 140 -12.65 -1.13 -17.59
C ASN A 140 -12.05 -1.45 -16.21
N ASP A 141 -12.05 -2.73 -15.85
CA ASP A 141 -11.43 -3.22 -14.63
C ASP A 141 -10.00 -2.66 -14.44
N PRO A 142 -9.71 -2.05 -13.29
CA PRO A 142 -8.39 -1.48 -13.01
C PRO A 142 -7.23 -2.45 -13.23
N GLN A 143 -7.40 -3.71 -12.88
CA GLN A 143 -6.37 -4.72 -13.07
C GLN A 143 -6.09 -5.01 -14.56
N SER A 144 -7.10 -4.82 -15.44
CA SER A 144 -6.93 -4.93 -16.89
C SER A 144 -6.22 -3.72 -17.48
N ARG A 145 -6.46 -2.51 -16.96
CA ARG A 145 -5.82 -1.26 -17.44
C ARG A 145 -4.32 -1.23 -17.18
N ASN A 146 -3.89 -1.72 -16.01
CA ASN A 146 -2.47 -1.89 -15.68
C ASN A 146 -2.15 -3.37 -15.48
N ARG A 147 -2.37 -4.18 -16.53
CA ARG A 147 -2.33 -5.65 -16.46
C ARG A 147 -0.96 -6.19 -16.02
N HIS A 148 0.12 -5.55 -16.47
CA HIS A 148 1.47 -6.04 -16.22
C HIS A 148 2.20 -5.25 -15.13
N GLY A 149 1.56 -4.26 -14.49
CA GLY A 149 2.18 -3.45 -13.45
C GLY A 149 3.32 -2.56 -13.95
N LEU A 150 3.39 -2.30 -15.26
CA LEU A 150 4.48 -1.53 -15.90
C LEU A 150 4.04 -0.11 -16.28
N ASN A 151 2.83 0.30 -15.92
CA ASN A 151 2.36 1.65 -16.15
C ASN A 151 2.71 2.53 -14.93
N PHE A 152 3.92 3.07 -14.93
CA PHE A 152 4.44 3.93 -13.88
C PHE A 152 3.88 5.35 -13.99
N ARG A 153 2.66 5.53 -13.52
CA ARG A 153 1.95 6.82 -13.59
C ARG A 153 2.41 7.76 -12.48
N THR A 154 2.52 9.04 -12.84
CA THR A 154 2.89 10.14 -11.91
C THR A 154 2.06 11.39 -12.14
N THR A 155 1.02 11.32 -12.98
CA THR A 155 0.26 12.48 -13.47
C THR A 155 -1.14 12.59 -12.87
N ASP A 156 -1.59 11.59 -12.10
CA ASP A 156 -2.90 11.64 -11.46
C ASP A 156 -2.82 12.43 -10.14
N SER A 157 -3.96 12.91 -9.66
CA SER A 157 -4.05 13.63 -8.39
C SER A 157 -3.44 12.80 -7.25
N PRO A 158 -2.55 13.35 -6.43
CA PRO A 158 -1.82 12.58 -5.45
C PRO A 158 -2.70 12.09 -4.30
N LEU A 159 -2.35 10.91 -3.77
CA LEU A 159 -2.81 10.38 -2.50
C LEU A 159 -1.72 10.53 -1.45
N GLY A 160 -1.95 11.37 -0.45
CA GLY A 160 -1.12 11.45 0.75
C GLY A 160 -1.63 10.49 1.83
N ILE A 161 -0.72 9.82 2.53
CA ILE A 161 -1.04 8.97 3.67
C ILE A 161 0.01 9.18 4.76
N GLY A 162 -0.43 9.23 6.03
CA GLY A 162 0.46 9.37 7.17
C GLY A 162 -0.01 8.54 8.35
N GLU A 163 0.94 8.00 9.10
CA GLU A 163 0.69 7.16 10.27
C GLU A 163 1.74 7.44 11.36
N TYR A 164 1.27 7.66 12.58
CA TYR A 164 2.07 7.66 13.79
C TYR A 164 1.88 6.35 14.54
N GLN A 165 2.96 5.76 14.98
CA GLN A 165 2.99 4.49 15.69
C GLN A 165 3.67 4.69 17.05
N HIS A 166 3.05 4.19 18.13
CA HIS A 166 3.60 4.15 19.47
C HIS A 166 3.67 2.71 19.96
N ALA A 167 4.88 2.18 20.14
CA ALA A 167 5.11 0.88 20.75
C ALA A 167 5.09 1.01 22.29
N HIS A 168 4.43 0.08 22.96
CA HIS A 168 4.38 0.01 24.43
C HIS A 168 4.66 -1.42 24.92
N GLY A 169 4.99 -1.57 26.19
CA GLY A 169 5.30 -2.88 26.77
C GLY A 169 6.54 -3.53 26.20
N THR A 170 7.48 -2.73 25.67
CA THR A 170 8.73 -3.22 25.06
C THR A 170 9.79 -3.63 26.09
N ASP A 171 9.63 -3.21 27.36
CA ASP A 171 10.51 -3.62 28.45
C ASP A 171 9.99 -4.94 29.05
N GLU A 172 10.73 -6.02 28.81
CA GLU A 172 10.42 -7.35 29.35
C GLU A 172 10.30 -7.39 30.88
N ARG A 173 10.96 -6.45 31.57
CA ARG A 173 10.93 -6.36 33.04
C ARG A 173 9.64 -5.73 33.58
N SER A 174 8.91 -5.00 32.73
CA SER A 174 7.68 -4.31 33.15
C SER A 174 6.49 -5.25 33.39
N GLY A 175 6.54 -6.48 32.82
CA GLY A 175 5.39 -7.39 32.81
C GLY A 175 4.20 -6.87 32.00
N ALA A 176 4.33 -5.73 31.34
CA ALA A 176 3.29 -5.16 30.49
C ALA A 176 3.18 -5.93 29.16
N MET A 177 1.95 -6.12 28.68
CA MET A 177 1.74 -6.75 27.38
C MET A 177 2.28 -5.86 26.25
N PRO A 178 3.16 -6.36 25.37
CA PRO A 178 3.67 -5.57 24.28
C PRO A 178 2.59 -5.30 23.23
N GLY A 179 2.59 -4.08 22.69
CA GLY A 179 1.65 -3.68 21.67
C GLY A 179 2.10 -2.43 20.92
N VAL A 180 1.37 -2.09 19.85
CA VAL A 180 1.56 -0.87 19.09
C VAL A 180 0.21 -0.19 18.90
N VAL A 181 0.13 1.07 19.29
CA VAL A 181 -1.00 1.94 18.98
C VAL A 181 -0.63 2.73 17.73
N LYS A 182 -1.52 2.73 16.74
CA LYS A 182 -1.36 3.46 15.49
C LYS A 182 -2.49 4.47 15.31
N ILE A 183 -2.14 5.66 14.86
CA ILE A 183 -3.09 6.68 14.44
C ILE A 183 -2.62 7.27 13.13
N GLY A 184 -3.52 7.38 12.17
CA GLY A 184 -3.16 7.87 10.86
C GLY A 184 -4.36 8.36 10.08
N GLY A 185 -4.08 8.86 8.88
CA GLY A 185 -5.10 9.33 7.96
C GLY A 185 -4.55 9.42 6.55
N TRP A 186 -5.46 9.63 5.64
CA TRP A 186 -5.16 9.80 4.22
C TRP A 186 -5.98 10.93 3.61
N TYR A 187 -5.44 11.50 2.56
CA TYR A 187 -6.07 12.55 1.77
C TYR A 187 -5.76 12.35 0.29
N HIS A 188 -6.79 12.38 -0.54
CA HIS A 188 -6.65 12.35 -2.00
C HIS A 188 -6.99 13.72 -2.57
N ALA A 189 -6.10 14.29 -3.38
CA ALA A 189 -6.25 15.65 -3.90
C ALA A 189 -7.17 15.75 -5.13
N GLY A 190 -7.72 14.63 -5.61
CA GLY A 190 -8.67 14.61 -6.72
C GLY A 190 -10.10 14.94 -6.29
N GLU A 191 -10.92 15.28 -7.28
CA GLU A 191 -12.36 15.44 -7.10
C GLU A 191 -13.05 14.07 -7.10
N PHE A 192 -14.10 13.93 -6.29
CA PHE A 192 -14.93 12.74 -6.19
C PHE A 192 -16.36 13.10 -6.48
N ASP A 193 -17.11 12.17 -7.06
CA ASP A 193 -18.54 12.33 -7.24
C ASP A 193 -19.27 12.39 -5.90
N ASP A 194 -20.31 13.21 -5.83
CA ASP A 194 -21.16 13.27 -4.65
C ASP A 194 -21.91 11.94 -4.48
N GLN A 195 -21.75 11.31 -3.33
CA GLN A 195 -22.34 9.99 -3.06
C GLN A 195 -23.87 10.05 -2.86
N ARG A 196 -24.43 11.24 -2.65
CA ARG A 196 -25.87 11.44 -2.42
C ARG A 196 -26.59 11.93 -3.65
N PHE A 197 -25.94 12.78 -4.45
CA PHE A 197 -26.55 13.41 -5.61
C PHE A 197 -25.83 12.99 -6.87
N ALA A 198 -26.54 12.40 -7.82
CA ALA A 198 -26.00 12.20 -9.16
C ALA A 198 -25.65 13.58 -9.76
N THR A 199 -24.42 13.80 -10.11
CA THR A 199 -24.00 15.00 -10.86
C THR A 199 -24.49 14.84 -12.30
N ASN A 200 -25.72 15.22 -12.57
CA ASN A 200 -26.14 15.53 -13.94
C ASN A 200 -25.45 16.84 -14.33
N ARG A 201 -24.24 16.76 -14.80
CA ARG A 201 -23.67 17.83 -15.63
C ARG A 201 -24.32 17.66 -17.01
N LEU A 202 -25.40 18.40 -17.24
CA LEU A 202 -25.92 18.71 -18.58
C LEU A 202 -24.91 19.61 -19.31
#